data_6119a823e6d587ac9234eedd069a7f5b
#
_entry.id   6119a823e6d587ac9234eedd069a7f5b
#
_cell.length_a   1.000
_cell.length_b   1.000
_cell.length_c   1.000
_cell.angle_alpha   90.00
_cell.angle_beta   90.00
_cell.angle_gamma   90.00
#
_symmetry.space_group_name_H-M   'P 1'
#
loop_
_entity.id
_entity.type
_entity.pdbx_description
1 polymer ?
#
loop_
_entity_poly.entity_id
_entity_poly.type
_entity_poly.pdbx_seq_one_letter_code
_entity_poly.pdbx_strand_id
1 'polypeptide(L)'
;MEADFVTRAKILAVIAAVCLWEVQAMAADGLVTLRSSYAPKETMHRLETEVKAKGLTVFARIDHAARAAEVGLSLRPTELLIFGNAKGGTPLMQSVQTIGIDLPLKILIWQDEAGDTWLSYNDPSWVAKRHGANHNVEATVTALNSVLHALAKAATGAQ
;
A
#
# COMPACT_ATOMS: atom_id res chain seq x y z
N MET A 1 -33.46 19.96 38.98
CA MET A 1 -33.73 19.79 37.52
C MET A 1 -32.57 20.23 36.62
N GLU A 2 -31.53 20.91 37.18
CA GLU A 2 -30.34 21.35 36.38
C GLU A 2 -29.16 20.37 36.34
N ALA A 3 -29.08 19.46 37.32
CA ALA A 3 -27.96 18.50 37.39
C ALA A 3 -27.95 17.39 36.30
N ASP A 4 -29.13 17.03 35.79
CA ASP A 4 -29.27 15.99 34.79
C ASP A 4 -28.88 16.43 33.36
N PHE A 5 -28.99 17.73 33.07
CA PHE A 5 -28.69 18.25 31.72
C PHE A 5 -27.17 18.31 31.45
N VAL A 6 -26.39 18.68 32.48
CA VAL A 6 -24.91 18.78 32.36
C VAL A 6 -24.27 17.41 32.26
N THR A 7 -24.83 16.41 32.94
CA THR A 7 -24.30 15.03 32.90
C THR A 7 -24.56 14.37 31.55
N ARG A 8 -25.71 14.60 30.94
CA ARG A 8 -26.03 14.06 29.58
C ARG A 8 -25.21 14.73 28.48
N ALA A 9 -24.90 16.01 28.59
CA ALA A 9 -24.04 16.73 27.65
C ALA A 9 -22.58 16.24 27.70
N LYS A 10 -22.07 15.88 28.88
CA LYS A 10 -20.71 15.33 29.03
C LYS A 10 -20.57 13.91 28.49
N ILE A 11 -21.59 13.07 28.59
CA ILE A 11 -21.61 11.71 28.08
C ILE A 11 -21.67 11.70 26.52
N LEU A 12 -22.44 12.62 25.94
CA LEU A 12 -22.50 12.77 24.47
C LEU A 12 -21.18 13.29 23.88
N ALA A 13 -20.45 14.15 24.58
CA ALA A 13 -19.15 14.65 24.13
C ALA A 13 -18.03 13.58 24.17
N VAL A 14 -18.11 12.61 25.09
CA VAL A 14 -17.14 11.51 25.19
C VAL A 14 -17.39 10.46 24.09
N ILE A 15 -18.64 10.21 23.69
CA ILE A 15 -18.97 9.25 22.63
C ILE A 15 -18.57 9.78 21.24
N ALA A 16 -18.63 11.10 21.01
CA ALA A 16 -18.19 11.71 19.75
C ALA A 16 -16.66 11.69 19.55
N ALA A 17 -15.88 11.59 20.63
CA ALA A 17 -14.41 11.58 20.57
C ALA A 17 -13.81 10.20 20.25
N VAL A 18 -14.59 9.12 20.28
CA VAL A 18 -14.09 7.74 20.06
C VAL A 18 -14.20 7.30 18.61
N CYS A 19 -14.88 8.03 17.74
CA CYS A 19 -15.11 7.65 16.34
C CYS A 19 -14.11 8.23 15.32
N LEU A 20 -13.09 8.97 15.76
CA LEU A 20 -12.04 9.52 14.88
C LEU A 20 -10.70 8.83 15.11
N TRP A 21 -10.68 7.50 15.08
CA TRP A 21 -9.43 6.81 14.86
C TRP A 21 -9.18 6.77 13.35
N GLU A 22 -8.67 7.89 12.85
CA GLU A 22 -8.09 7.95 11.52
C GLU A 22 -7.00 6.88 11.42
N VAL A 23 -7.14 6.00 10.43
CA VAL A 23 -6.09 5.06 10.03
C VAL A 23 -4.92 5.91 9.54
N GLN A 24 -4.01 6.26 10.44
CA GLN A 24 -2.75 6.88 10.06
C GLN A 24 -1.96 5.85 9.25
N ALA A 25 -1.79 6.12 7.96
CA ALA A 25 -0.79 5.46 7.15
C ALA A 25 0.58 5.74 7.80
N MET A 26 1.18 4.71 8.40
CA MET A 26 2.54 4.81 8.96
C MET A 26 3.50 4.92 7.79
N ALA A 27 3.82 6.15 7.39
CA ALA A 27 4.86 6.43 6.40
C ALA A 27 6.22 6.42 7.10
N ALA A 28 6.90 5.28 7.10
CA ALA A 28 8.31 5.22 7.44
C ALA A 28 9.09 5.36 6.14
N ASP A 29 9.88 6.45 6.01
CA ASP A 29 10.87 6.67 4.94
C ASP A 29 10.46 6.21 3.52
N GLY A 30 9.31 6.71 3.03
CA GLY A 30 8.83 6.40 1.68
C GLY A 30 8.03 5.09 1.58
N LEU A 31 7.79 4.39 2.68
CA LEU A 31 6.89 3.25 2.71
C LEU A 31 5.45 3.71 2.99
N VAL A 32 4.54 3.49 2.06
CA VAL A 32 3.11 3.72 2.24
C VAL A 32 2.45 2.42 2.70
N THR A 33 1.68 2.46 3.79
CA THR A 33 1.00 1.28 4.34
C THR A 33 -0.47 1.59 4.62
N LEU A 34 -1.37 0.73 4.13
CA LEU A 34 -2.82 0.83 4.34
C LEU A 34 -3.33 -0.47 4.97
N ARG A 35 -4.25 -0.34 5.93
CA ARG A 35 -4.96 -1.49 6.48
C ARG A 35 -6.01 -1.97 5.48
N SER A 36 -6.12 -3.29 5.30
CA SER A 36 -7.14 -3.90 4.46
C SER A 36 -8.35 -4.33 5.30
N SER A 37 -9.54 -4.15 4.73
CA SER A 37 -10.79 -4.70 5.28
C SER A 37 -10.97 -6.19 4.97
N TYR A 38 -10.05 -6.79 4.21
CA TYR A 38 -10.15 -8.17 3.72
C TYR A 38 -8.99 -9.03 4.24
N ALA A 39 -9.18 -10.35 4.24
CA ALA A 39 -8.10 -11.29 4.54
C ALA A 39 -6.97 -11.21 3.49
N PRO A 40 -5.72 -11.64 3.81
CA PRO A 40 -4.56 -11.49 2.93
C PRO A 40 -4.78 -12.04 1.51
N LYS A 41 -5.33 -13.24 1.38
CA LYS A 41 -5.59 -13.87 0.07
C LYS A 41 -6.61 -13.11 -0.77
N GLU A 42 -7.66 -12.59 -0.13
CA GLU A 42 -8.68 -11.79 -0.81
C GLU A 42 -8.10 -10.44 -1.23
N THR A 43 -7.34 -9.78 -0.37
CA THR A 43 -6.66 -8.50 -0.70
C THR A 43 -5.72 -8.68 -1.89
N MET A 44 -4.94 -9.77 -1.93
CA MET A 44 -4.04 -10.07 -3.05
C MET A 44 -4.82 -10.36 -4.35
N HIS A 45 -5.91 -11.13 -4.26
CA HIS A 45 -6.75 -11.42 -5.43
C HIS A 45 -7.37 -10.14 -6.02
N ARG A 46 -7.90 -9.26 -5.17
CA ARG A 46 -8.44 -7.96 -5.57
C ARG A 46 -7.37 -7.08 -6.21
N LEU A 47 -6.18 -7.00 -5.60
CA LEU A 47 -5.04 -6.27 -6.15
C LEU A 47 -4.67 -6.75 -7.55
N GLU A 48 -4.51 -8.06 -7.73
CA GLU A 48 -4.14 -8.65 -9.02
C GLU A 48 -5.21 -8.41 -10.09
N THR A 49 -6.49 -8.48 -9.71
CA THR A 49 -7.62 -8.16 -10.60
C THR A 49 -7.57 -6.71 -11.06
N GLU A 50 -7.37 -5.78 -10.14
CA GLU A 50 -7.27 -4.34 -10.44
C GLU A 50 -6.04 -4.00 -11.30
N VAL A 51 -4.90 -4.63 -11.04
CA VAL A 51 -3.69 -4.48 -11.85
C VAL A 51 -3.97 -4.88 -13.30
N LYS A 52 -4.62 -6.03 -13.52
CA LYS A 52 -4.99 -6.51 -14.85
C LYS A 52 -6.04 -5.63 -15.53
N ALA A 53 -7.04 -5.16 -14.78
CA ALA A 53 -8.08 -4.27 -15.28
C ALA A 53 -7.52 -2.92 -15.77
N LYS A 54 -6.42 -2.44 -15.18
CA LYS A 54 -5.70 -1.24 -15.64
C LYS A 54 -4.72 -1.50 -16.81
N GLY A 55 -4.70 -2.71 -17.36
CA GLY A 55 -3.81 -3.07 -18.47
C GLY A 55 -2.33 -3.16 -18.08
N LEU A 56 -2.05 -3.34 -16.78
CA LEU A 56 -0.70 -3.56 -16.30
C LEU A 56 -0.33 -5.05 -16.37
N THR A 57 0.94 -5.33 -16.64
CA THR A 57 1.47 -6.69 -16.68
C THR A 57 1.86 -7.13 -15.29
N VAL A 58 1.39 -8.29 -14.86
CA VAL A 58 1.92 -9.00 -13.68
C VAL A 58 3.16 -9.76 -14.10
N PHE A 59 4.31 -9.44 -13.53
CA PHE A 59 5.58 -10.10 -13.81
C PHE A 59 5.83 -11.29 -12.89
N ALA A 60 5.49 -11.14 -11.59
CA ALA A 60 5.64 -12.19 -10.61
C ALA A 60 4.70 -11.99 -9.42
N ARG A 61 4.38 -13.10 -8.77
CA ARG A 61 3.74 -13.17 -7.47
C ARG A 61 4.58 -14.10 -6.60
N ILE A 62 5.05 -13.60 -5.46
CA ILE A 62 5.99 -14.29 -4.59
C ILE A 62 5.34 -14.48 -3.23
N ASP A 63 5.04 -15.72 -2.87
CA ASP A 63 4.54 -16.10 -1.54
C ASP A 63 5.73 -16.40 -0.63
N HIS A 64 6.11 -15.40 0.18
CA HIS A 64 7.22 -15.54 1.15
C HIS A 64 6.88 -16.51 2.28
N ALA A 65 5.61 -16.63 2.68
CA ALA A 65 5.19 -17.55 3.73
C ALA A 65 5.31 -19.00 3.25
N ALA A 66 4.90 -19.30 2.02
CA ALA A 66 5.09 -20.62 1.41
C ALA A 66 6.58 -20.96 1.29
N ARG A 67 7.42 -20.02 0.86
CA ARG A 67 8.87 -20.23 0.78
C ARG A 67 9.53 -20.46 2.12
N ALA A 68 9.08 -19.79 3.17
CA ALA A 68 9.55 -20.04 4.53
C ALA A 68 9.23 -21.47 4.98
N ALA A 69 8.00 -21.95 4.68
CA ALA A 69 7.59 -23.30 5.02
C ALA A 69 8.44 -24.39 4.32
N GLU A 70 8.88 -24.16 3.07
CA GLU A 70 9.77 -25.08 2.33
C GLU A 70 11.10 -25.34 3.06
N VAL A 71 11.56 -24.41 3.90
CA VAL A 71 12.79 -24.53 4.68
C VAL A 71 12.53 -24.74 6.18
N GLY A 72 11.31 -25.11 6.56
CA GLY A 72 10.94 -25.41 7.93
C GLY A 72 10.76 -24.19 8.85
N LEU A 73 10.63 -22.99 8.29
CA LEU A 73 10.40 -21.76 9.03
C LEU A 73 8.92 -21.36 8.97
N SER A 74 8.44 -20.70 10.02
CA SER A 74 7.08 -20.14 10.08
C SER A 74 7.12 -18.65 9.77
N LEU A 75 6.30 -18.21 8.82
CA LEU A 75 6.07 -16.81 8.51
C LEU A 75 4.57 -16.57 8.37
N ARG A 76 4.07 -15.50 8.96
CA ARG A 76 2.68 -15.06 8.73
C ARG A 76 2.46 -14.77 7.24
N PRO A 77 1.21 -14.79 6.76
CA PRO A 77 0.89 -14.44 5.38
C PRO A 77 1.66 -13.20 4.92
N THR A 78 2.50 -13.37 3.93
CA THR A 78 3.37 -12.31 3.38
C THR A 78 3.60 -12.61 1.91
N GLU A 79 3.00 -11.80 1.03
CA GLU A 79 2.99 -12.05 -0.39
C GLU A 79 3.23 -10.78 -1.20
N LEU A 80 4.13 -10.84 -2.19
CA LEU A 80 4.55 -9.73 -3.02
C LEU A 80 4.00 -9.88 -4.44
N LEU A 81 3.34 -8.85 -4.96
CA LEU A 81 2.99 -8.73 -6.37
C LEU A 81 3.94 -7.75 -7.06
N ILE A 82 4.58 -8.18 -8.15
CA ILE A 82 5.47 -7.38 -9.00
C ILE A 82 4.76 -7.14 -10.33
N PHE A 83 4.55 -5.88 -10.69
CA PHE A 83 3.76 -5.51 -11.86
C PHE A 83 4.19 -4.16 -12.44
N GLY A 84 3.73 -3.86 -13.65
CA GLY A 84 3.99 -2.58 -14.30
C GLY A 84 3.83 -2.64 -15.81
N ASN A 85 4.35 -1.62 -16.47
CA ASN A 85 4.52 -1.59 -17.92
C ASN A 85 5.74 -0.75 -18.32
N ALA A 86 6.23 -0.94 -19.54
CA ALA A 86 7.38 -0.20 -20.06
C ALA A 86 7.12 1.33 -20.15
N LYS A 87 5.88 1.75 -20.46
CA LYS A 87 5.54 3.17 -20.58
C LYS A 87 5.72 3.93 -19.27
N GLY A 88 5.46 3.29 -18.13
CA GLY A 88 5.63 3.90 -16.81
C GLY A 88 7.08 3.86 -16.30
N GLY A 89 7.80 2.76 -16.54
CA GLY A 89 9.14 2.57 -15.99
C GLY A 89 10.27 3.18 -16.83
N THR A 90 10.16 3.13 -18.14
CA THR A 90 11.24 3.56 -19.04
C THR A 90 11.64 5.05 -18.89
N PRO A 91 10.72 6.01 -18.78
CA PRO A 91 11.11 7.43 -18.59
C PRO A 91 11.93 7.64 -17.31
N LEU A 92 11.64 6.92 -16.24
CA LEU A 92 12.42 6.99 -15.00
C LEU A 92 13.84 6.46 -15.21
N MET A 93 13.98 5.30 -15.87
CA MET A 93 15.30 4.72 -16.17
C MET A 93 16.11 5.55 -17.19
N GLN A 94 15.44 6.24 -18.10
CA GLN A 94 16.11 7.22 -19.00
C GLN A 94 16.65 8.43 -18.26
N SER A 95 15.98 8.85 -17.18
CA SER A 95 16.46 9.94 -16.32
C SER A 95 17.64 9.47 -15.45
N VAL A 96 17.52 8.33 -14.82
CA VAL A 96 18.55 7.71 -13.97
C VAL A 96 18.44 6.19 -14.02
N GLN A 97 19.40 5.55 -14.67
CA GLN A 97 19.32 4.11 -14.98
C GLN A 97 19.24 3.22 -13.73
N THR A 98 19.90 3.65 -12.63
CA THR A 98 19.94 2.89 -11.38
C THR A 98 18.58 2.72 -10.70
N ILE A 99 17.56 3.56 -11.05
CA ILE A 99 16.21 3.42 -10.51
C ILE A 99 15.56 2.08 -10.91
N GLY A 100 16.11 1.41 -11.93
CA GLY A 100 15.67 0.08 -12.34
C GLY A 100 15.75 -0.98 -11.23
N ILE A 101 16.57 -0.78 -10.17
CA ILE A 101 16.63 -1.68 -9.01
C ILE A 101 15.32 -1.66 -8.21
N ASP A 102 14.62 -0.52 -8.19
CA ASP A 102 13.34 -0.34 -7.49
C ASP A 102 12.13 -0.62 -8.39
N LEU A 103 12.35 -0.80 -9.70
CA LEU A 103 11.33 -1.19 -10.68
C LEU A 103 11.43 -2.70 -11.00
N PRO A 104 10.34 -3.32 -11.46
CA PRO A 104 8.95 -2.84 -11.61
C PRO A 104 8.31 -2.46 -10.28
N LEU A 105 7.11 -1.83 -10.34
CA LEU A 105 6.33 -1.55 -9.14
C LEU A 105 6.05 -2.82 -8.35
N LYS A 106 5.99 -2.70 -7.03
CA LYS A 106 5.78 -3.81 -6.10
C LYS A 106 4.79 -3.40 -5.02
N ILE A 107 3.88 -4.31 -4.69
CA ILE A 107 2.97 -4.17 -3.55
C ILE A 107 3.06 -5.45 -2.73
N LEU A 108 3.27 -5.28 -1.42
CA LEU A 108 3.29 -6.34 -0.43
C LEU A 108 1.93 -6.40 0.27
N ILE A 109 1.36 -7.60 0.38
CA ILE A 109 0.23 -7.90 1.26
C ILE A 109 0.77 -8.75 2.40
N TRP A 110 0.50 -8.33 3.64
CA TRP A 110 1.05 -9.01 4.81
C TRP A 110 0.11 -8.94 6.01
N GLN A 111 0.30 -9.85 6.98
CA GLN A 111 -0.48 -9.93 8.19
C GLN A 111 0.42 -9.65 9.40
N ASP A 112 -0.02 -8.78 10.30
CA ASP A 112 0.70 -8.48 11.54
C ASP A 112 0.42 -9.52 12.64
N GLU A 113 0.96 -9.25 13.85
CA GLU A 113 0.78 -10.13 15.01
C GLU A 113 -0.64 -10.14 15.55
N ALA A 114 -1.39 -9.05 15.36
CA ALA A 114 -2.78 -8.94 15.76
C ALA A 114 -3.73 -9.67 14.79
N GLY A 115 -3.22 -10.13 13.65
CA GLY A 115 -4.01 -10.77 12.60
C GLY A 115 -4.60 -9.78 11.60
N ASP A 116 -4.23 -8.50 11.69
CA ASP A 116 -4.67 -7.47 10.75
C ASP A 116 -3.92 -7.60 9.42
N THR A 117 -4.66 -7.37 8.34
CA THR A 117 -4.10 -7.40 6.98
C THR A 117 -3.68 -6.00 6.55
N TRP A 118 -2.48 -5.91 5.98
CA TRP A 118 -1.88 -4.67 5.50
C TRP A 118 -1.44 -4.78 4.05
N LEU A 119 -1.47 -3.65 3.35
CA LEU A 119 -0.92 -3.44 2.02
C LEU A 119 0.17 -2.39 2.12
N SER A 120 1.37 -2.68 1.60
CA SER A 120 2.50 -1.74 1.63
C SER A 120 3.16 -1.61 0.26
N TYR A 121 3.61 -0.39 -0.08
CA TYR A 121 4.39 -0.11 -1.29
C TYR A 121 5.33 1.07 -1.10
N ASN A 122 6.38 1.15 -1.91
CA ASN A 122 7.28 2.30 -1.93
C ASN A 122 6.66 3.47 -2.71
N ASP A 123 6.65 4.66 -2.11
CA ASP A 123 6.22 5.91 -2.74
C ASP A 123 7.12 6.24 -3.95
N PRO A 124 6.58 6.36 -5.17
CA PRO A 124 7.35 6.72 -6.35
C PRO A 124 8.13 8.04 -6.24
N SER A 125 7.61 9.03 -5.49
CA SER A 125 8.32 10.30 -5.29
C SER A 125 9.56 10.09 -4.42
N TRP A 126 9.44 9.26 -3.39
CA TRP A 126 10.58 8.90 -2.55
C TRP A 126 11.62 8.09 -3.33
N VAL A 127 11.19 7.13 -4.16
CA VAL A 127 12.09 6.35 -5.03
C VAL A 127 12.83 7.28 -6.01
N ALA A 128 12.12 8.19 -6.68
CA ALA A 128 12.72 9.15 -7.59
C ALA A 128 13.77 10.03 -6.89
N LYS A 129 13.45 10.55 -5.69
CA LYS A 129 14.36 11.33 -4.85
C LYS A 129 15.59 10.53 -4.43
N ARG A 130 15.42 9.29 -4.00
CA ARG A 130 16.51 8.38 -3.59
C ARG A 130 17.56 8.22 -4.69
N HIS A 131 17.13 8.17 -5.95
CA HIS A 131 18.00 7.98 -7.11
C HIS A 131 18.47 9.30 -7.73
N GLY A 132 18.03 10.46 -7.23
CA GLY A 132 18.36 11.75 -7.80
C GLY A 132 17.79 11.96 -9.20
N ALA A 133 16.59 11.40 -9.47
CA ALA A 133 15.92 11.61 -10.74
C ALA A 133 15.64 13.11 -10.98
N ASN A 134 15.84 13.57 -12.21
CA ASN A 134 15.66 14.98 -12.56
C ASN A 134 14.16 15.36 -12.68
N HIS A 135 13.87 16.67 -12.76
CA HIS A 135 12.50 17.20 -12.83
C HIS A 135 11.71 16.76 -14.07
N ASN A 136 12.36 16.26 -15.11
CA ASN A 136 11.67 15.84 -16.34
C ASN A 136 10.76 14.61 -16.12
N VAL A 137 10.86 13.91 -14.97
CA VAL A 137 10.04 12.74 -14.64
C VAL A 137 8.88 13.03 -13.69
N GLU A 138 8.65 14.28 -13.27
CA GLU A 138 7.59 14.63 -12.30
C GLU A 138 6.20 14.16 -12.74
N ALA A 139 5.86 14.35 -14.02
CA ALA A 139 4.59 13.87 -14.56
C ALA A 139 4.46 12.34 -14.48
N THR A 140 5.54 11.61 -14.74
CA THR A 140 5.58 10.14 -14.63
C THR A 140 5.44 9.69 -13.19
N VAL A 141 6.15 10.33 -12.26
CA VAL A 141 6.08 10.05 -10.82
C VAL A 141 4.66 10.30 -10.30
N THR A 142 4.04 11.42 -10.67
CA THR A 142 2.65 11.75 -10.31
C THR A 142 1.67 10.70 -10.83
N ALA A 143 1.84 10.25 -12.07
CA ALA A 143 1.00 9.20 -12.65
C ALA A 143 1.16 7.86 -11.92
N LEU A 144 2.39 7.46 -11.56
CA LEU A 144 2.66 6.24 -10.81
C LEU A 144 2.08 6.29 -9.38
N ASN A 145 2.21 7.44 -8.70
CA ASN A 145 1.56 7.68 -7.40
C ASN A 145 0.04 7.50 -7.49
N SER A 146 -0.58 8.12 -8.49
CA SER A 146 -2.03 8.02 -8.69
C SER A 146 -2.48 6.58 -8.95
N VAL A 147 -1.72 5.82 -9.76
CA VAL A 147 -2.01 4.41 -10.04
C VAL A 147 -1.88 3.57 -8.77
N LEU A 148 -0.78 3.70 -8.02
CA LEU A 148 -0.56 2.92 -6.79
C LEU A 148 -1.61 3.23 -5.74
N HIS A 149 -1.94 4.51 -5.54
CA HIS A 149 -2.99 4.91 -4.61
C HIS A 149 -4.35 4.29 -4.98
N ALA A 150 -4.74 4.37 -6.26
CA ALA A 150 -6.00 3.78 -6.74
C ALA A 150 -6.04 2.26 -6.58
N LEU A 151 -4.94 1.56 -6.90
CA LEU A 151 -4.80 0.11 -6.70
C LEU A 151 -4.92 -0.26 -5.22
N ALA A 152 -4.22 0.47 -4.35
CA ALA A 152 -4.23 0.23 -2.91
C ALA A 152 -5.64 0.41 -2.33
N LYS A 153 -6.34 1.51 -2.65
CA LYS A 153 -7.73 1.72 -2.21
C LYS A 153 -8.66 0.60 -2.69
N ALA A 154 -8.62 0.26 -3.96
CA ALA A 154 -9.48 -0.79 -4.52
C ALA A 154 -9.21 -2.16 -3.89
N ALA A 155 -7.94 -2.51 -3.67
CA ALA A 155 -7.56 -3.79 -3.09
C ALA A 155 -7.93 -3.91 -1.61
N THR A 156 -7.78 -2.83 -0.83
CA THR A 156 -8.00 -2.84 0.63
C THR A 156 -9.43 -2.55 1.06
N GLY A 157 -10.25 -1.96 0.17
CA GLY A 157 -11.57 -1.45 0.53
C GLY A 157 -11.52 -0.17 1.37
N ALA A 158 -10.37 0.50 1.43
CA ALA A 158 -10.23 1.79 2.10
C ALA A 158 -11.05 2.87 1.38
N GLN A 159 -11.73 3.72 2.15
CA GLN A 159 -12.54 4.83 1.64
C GLN A 159 -11.69 6.08 1.38
#